data_a0de2e64410e99f1790fa91af2818a95
#
_entry.id   a0de2e64410e99f1790fa91af2818a95
#
_cell.length_a   1.000
_cell.length_b   1.000
_cell.length_c   1.000
_cell.angle_alpha   90.00
_cell.angle_beta   90.00
_cell.angle_gamma   90.00
#
_symmetry.space_group_name_H-M   'P 1'
#
loop_
_entity.id
_entity.type
_entity.pdbx_description
1 polymer ?
#
loop_
_entity_poly.entity_id
_entity_poly.type
_entity_poly.pdbx_seq_one_letter_code
_entity_poly.pdbx_strand_id
1 'polypeptide(L)'
;MAIGTDADQTALAQENLNYLNRQNFSFPPDHGARVVTTILSDPALRADWEAELEETRNGMLALRQQLADELKRLTNSDRFNFLADHRGMFSRLGTTPEMVENLRADHAIHMVRHSRMNVAGLNAQTLPAPAPPMLDAGIS
;
A
#
# COMPACT_ATOMS: atom_id res chain seq x y z
N MET A 1 3.42 12.87 20.20
CA MET A 1 3.88 12.38 21.51
C MET A 1 5.35 12.01 21.34
N ALA A 2 6.24 12.61 22.14
CA ALA A 2 7.64 12.25 22.21
C ALA A 2 7.83 11.14 23.25
N ILE A 3 8.78 10.25 23.03
CA ILE A 3 9.11 9.13 23.93
C ILE A 3 10.58 9.27 24.30
N GLY A 4 10.87 9.41 25.62
CA GLY A 4 12.21 9.41 26.20
C GLY A 4 12.37 8.27 27.19
N THR A 5 13.57 8.10 27.75
CA THR A 5 13.85 7.08 28.75
C THR A 5 13.28 7.41 30.14
N ASP A 6 13.01 8.69 30.39
CA ASP A 6 12.39 9.23 31.60
C ASP A 6 11.55 10.47 31.27
N ALA A 7 10.89 11.04 32.28
CA ALA A 7 10.00 12.19 32.11
C ALA A 7 10.74 13.45 31.62
N ASP A 8 11.94 13.70 32.14
CA ASP A 8 12.74 14.90 31.82
C ASP A 8 13.24 14.83 30.37
N GLN A 9 13.73 13.68 29.92
CA GLN A 9 14.13 13.47 28.53
C GLN A 9 12.93 13.53 27.59
N THR A 10 11.78 13.02 28.00
CA THR A 10 10.54 13.12 27.22
C THR A 10 10.12 14.58 27.04
N ALA A 11 10.17 15.37 28.12
CA ALA A 11 9.86 16.81 28.07
C ALA A 11 10.83 17.56 27.17
N LEU A 12 12.15 17.33 27.32
CA LEU A 12 13.17 17.95 26.48
C LEU A 12 13.02 17.58 25.00
N ALA A 13 12.73 16.32 24.68
CA ALA A 13 12.47 15.88 23.32
C ALA A 13 11.23 16.57 22.74
N GLN A 14 10.15 16.70 23.54
CA GLN A 14 8.94 17.41 23.13
C GLN A 14 9.20 18.90 22.86
N GLU A 15 9.97 19.57 23.71
CA GLU A 15 10.35 20.97 23.52
C GLU A 15 11.17 21.18 22.24
N ASN A 16 12.14 20.30 21.98
CA ASN A 16 12.93 20.34 20.75
C ASN A 16 12.06 20.14 19.49
N LEU A 17 11.12 19.20 19.52
CA LEU A 17 10.19 18.98 18.41
C LEU A 17 9.27 20.18 18.20
N ASN A 18 8.79 20.80 19.29
CA ASN A 18 7.99 22.01 19.21
C ASN A 18 8.77 23.18 18.62
N TYR A 19 10.03 23.33 18.99
CA TYR A 19 10.93 24.34 18.44
C TYR A 19 11.14 24.14 16.93
N LEU A 20 11.47 22.91 16.50
CA LEU A 20 11.67 22.58 15.09
C LEU A 20 10.40 22.78 14.27
N ASN A 21 9.25 22.38 14.80
CA ASN A 21 7.96 22.62 14.15
C ASN A 21 7.67 24.11 13.97
N ARG A 22 7.98 24.94 14.99
CA ARG A 22 7.79 26.38 14.91
C ARG A 22 8.72 27.03 13.87
N GLN A 23 9.92 26.52 13.68
CA GLN A 23 10.85 26.99 12.65
C GLN A 23 10.39 26.61 11.22
N ASN A 24 9.61 25.55 11.08
CA ASN A 24 9.15 25.04 9.79
C ASN A 24 7.86 25.76 9.34
N PHE A 25 6.74 25.51 9.96
CA PHE A 25 5.42 26.08 9.57
C PHE A 25 4.59 26.65 10.72
N SER A 26 5.12 26.71 11.92
CA SER A 26 4.57 27.33 13.14
C SER A 26 3.25 26.70 13.62
N PHE A 27 2.21 26.76 12.80
CA PHE A 27 0.90 26.14 13.04
C PHE A 27 0.52 25.25 11.85
N PRO A 28 0.42 23.93 12.03
CA PRO A 28 -0.10 23.05 10.99
C PRO A 28 -1.58 23.38 10.73
N PRO A 29 -2.03 23.32 9.46
CA PRO A 29 -3.46 23.44 9.16
C PRO A 29 -4.24 22.32 9.86
N ASP A 30 -5.31 22.66 10.55
CA ASP A 30 -6.09 21.72 11.37
C ASP A 30 -7.24 21.04 10.61
N HIS A 31 -7.48 21.43 9.36
CA HIS A 31 -8.59 20.94 8.55
C HIS A 31 -8.64 19.41 8.49
N GLY A 32 -7.52 18.77 8.10
CA GLY A 32 -7.44 17.30 8.02
C GLY A 32 -7.69 16.62 9.37
N ALA A 33 -7.13 17.17 10.44
CA ALA A 33 -7.37 16.66 11.79
C ALA A 33 -8.84 16.81 12.23
N ARG A 34 -9.49 17.92 11.87
CA ARG A 34 -10.93 18.12 12.15
C ARG A 34 -11.80 17.14 11.40
N VAL A 35 -11.52 16.87 10.11
CA VAL A 35 -12.26 15.87 9.34
C VAL A 35 -12.20 14.51 10.03
N VAL A 36 -10.99 14.05 10.38
CA VAL A 36 -10.79 12.76 11.06
C VAL A 36 -11.51 12.75 12.42
N THR A 37 -11.38 13.83 13.21
CA THR A 37 -12.04 13.95 14.53
C THR A 37 -13.56 13.92 14.38
N THR A 38 -14.12 14.60 13.39
CA THR A 38 -15.57 14.61 13.13
C THR A 38 -16.08 13.19 12.85
N ILE A 39 -15.40 12.48 11.93
CA ILE A 39 -15.78 11.10 11.58
C ILE A 39 -15.69 10.16 12.80
N LEU A 40 -14.58 10.21 13.54
CA LEU A 40 -14.36 9.28 14.64
C LEU A 40 -15.18 9.61 15.91
N SER A 41 -15.66 10.86 16.05
CA SER A 41 -16.47 11.29 17.20
C SER A 41 -17.97 11.12 17.00
N ASP A 42 -18.44 10.96 15.78
CA ASP A 42 -19.84 10.66 15.45
C ASP A 42 -20.02 9.17 15.20
N PRO A 43 -20.87 8.47 15.99
CA PRO A 43 -21.04 7.02 15.84
C PRO A 43 -21.56 6.59 14.46
N ALA A 44 -22.38 7.40 13.80
CA ALA A 44 -22.93 7.06 12.48
C ALA A 44 -21.88 7.21 11.38
N LEU A 45 -21.14 8.33 11.38
CA LEU A 45 -20.03 8.55 10.44
C LEU A 45 -18.90 7.54 10.65
N ARG A 46 -18.62 7.18 11.89
CA ARG A 46 -17.62 6.18 12.21
C ARG A 46 -18.02 4.80 11.68
N ALA A 47 -19.26 4.38 11.87
CA ALA A 47 -19.77 3.10 11.38
C ALA A 47 -19.73 3.03 9.85
N ASP A 48 -20.08 4.10 9.17
CA ASP A 48 -20.00 4.21 7.71
C ASP A 48 -18.56 4.09 7.21
N TRP A 49 -17.64 4.84 7.81
CA TRP A 49 -16.21 4.75 7.50
C TRP A 49 -15.63 3.35 7.75
N GLU A 50 -16.00 2.70 8.87
CA GLU A 50 -15.55 1.32 9.17
C GLU A 50 -16.08 0.32 8.14
N ALA A 51 -17.31 0.49 7.64
CA ALA A 51 -17.89 -0.33 6.58
C ALA A 51 -17.16 -0.17 5.24
N GLU A 52 -16.89 1.07 4.81
CA GLU A 52 -16.09 1.35 3.59
C GLU A 52 -14.66 0.78 3.69
N LEU A 53 -14.04 0.91 4.87
CA LEU A 53 -12.70 0.37 5.10
C LEU A 53 -12.68 -1.16 4.97
N GLU A 54 -13.69 -1.83 5.51
CA GLU A 54 -13.83 -3.28 5.42
C GLU A 54 -14.10 -3.75 3.98
N GLU A 55 -14.95 -3.05 3.23
CA GLU A 55 -15.19 -3.31 1.81
C GLU A 55 -13.89 -3.17 1.00
N THR A 56 -13.17 -2.09 1.20
CA THR A 56 -11.86 -1.84 0.54
C THR A 56 -10.85 -2.94 0.89
N ARG A 57 -10.79 -3.35 2.15
CA ARG A 57 -9.91 -4.44 2.60
C ARG A 57 -10.25 -5.75 1.91
N ASN A 58 -11.51 -6.12 1.87
CA ASN A 58 -11.98 -7.35 1.24
C ASN A 58 -11.75 -7.33 -0.28
N GLY A 59 -11.97 -6.19 -0.93
CA GLY A 59 -11.68 -6.00 -2.35
C GLY A 59 -10.19 -6.24 -2.66
N MET A 60 -9.28 -5.66 -1.88
CA MET A 60 -7.85 -5.89 -2.05
C MET A 60 -7.44 -7.35 -1.81
N LEU A 61 -8.02 -8.04 -0.84
CA LEU A 61 -7.75 -9.45 -0.61
C LEU A 61 -8.23 -10.32 -1.77
N ALA A 62 -9.40 -10.03 -2.33
CA ALA A 62 -9.91 -10.73 -3.51
C ALA A 62 -9.00 -10.53 -4.74
N LEU A 63 -8.51 -9.30 -4.98
CA LEU A 63 -7.57 -9.02 -6.07
C LEU A 63 -6.24 -9.76 -5.88
N ARG A 64 -5.75 -9.88 -4.66
CA ARG A 64 -4.54 -10.65 -4.33
C ARG A 64 -4.70 -12.12 -4.65
N GLN A 65 -5.81 -12.70 -4.23
CA GLN A 65 -6.12 -14.11 -4.50
C GLN A 65 -6.22 -14.35 -6.00
N GLN A 66 -7.00 -13.54 -6.71
CA GLN A 66 -7.15 -13.66 -8.16
C GLN A 66 -5.80 -13.55 -8.91
N LEU A 67 -4.94 -12.63 -8.50
CA LEU A 67 -3.60 -12.49 -9.11
C LEU A 67 -2.73 -13.72 -8.83
N ALA A 68 -2.73 -14.23 -7.61
CA ALA A 68 -1.96 -15.43 -7.26
C ALA A 68 -2.45 -16.65 -8.05
N ASP A 69 -3.77 -16.85 -8.14
CA ASP A 69 -4.39 -17.94 -8.88
C ASP A 69 -4.07 -17.86 -10.38
N GLU A 70 -4.14 -16.66 -10.97
CA GLU A 70 -3.85 -16.46 -12.38
C GLU A 70 -2.36 -16.69 -12.70
N LEU A 71 -1.46 -16.18 -11.87
CA LEU A 71 -0.03 -16.45 -12.02
C LEU A 71 0.28 -17.94 -11.86
N LYS A 72 -0.32 -18.62 -10.88
CA LYS A 72 -0.19 -20.08 -10.72
C LYS A 72 -0.70 -20.83 -11.95
N ARG A 73 -1.85 -20.46 -12.49
CA ARG A 73 -2.44 -21.06 -13.68
C ARG A 73 -1.51 -20.94 -14.91
N LEU A 74 -0.89 -19.78 -15.08
CA LEU A 74 -0.03 -19.49 -16.23
C LEU A 74 1.38 -20.08 -16.09
N THR A 75 1.97 -20.04 -14.89
CA THR A 75 3.34 -20.54 -14.65
C THR A 75 3.39 -22.02 -14.27
N ASN A 76 2.25 -22.60 -13.90
CA ASN A 76 2.15 -23.92 -13.26
C ASN A 76 3.10 -24.04 -12.03
N SER A 77 3.24 -22.95 -11.27
CA SER A 77 4.15 -22.84 -10.14
C SER A 77 3.46 -22.21 -8.95
N ASP A 78 3.81 -22.64 -7.75
CA ASP A 78 3.33 -22.08 -6.47
C ASP A 78 4.16 -20.86 -6.00
N ARG A 79 5.13 -20.42 -6.80
CA ARG A 79 6.08 -19.35 -6.45
C ARG A 79 5.38 -18.05 -6.00
N PHE A 80 4.22 -17.74 -6.55
CA PHE A 80 3.50 -16.49 -6.31
C PHE A 80 2.35 -16.62 -5.30
N ASN A 81 2.15 -17.78 -4.67
CA ASN A 81 1.09 -18.01 -3.68
C ASN A 81 1.18 -17.02 -2.49
N PHE A 82 2.39 -16.57 -2.14
CA PHE A 82 2.61 -15.56 -1.10
C PHE A 82 1.82 -14.26 -1.32
N LEU A 83 1.44 -13.95 -2.56
CA LEU A 83 0.63 -12.75 -2.87
C LEU A 83 -0.74 -12.79 -2.20
N ALA A 84 -1.34 -13.98 -2.09
CA ALA A 84 -2.60 -14.18 -1.38
C ALA A 84 -2.47 -14.01 0.15
N ASP A 85 -1.30 -14.35 0.70
CA ASP A 85 -1.02 -14.26 2.14
C ASP A 85 -0.64 -12.86 2.60
N HIS A 86 -0.11 -12.03 1.70
CA HIS A 86 0.30 -10.67 2.01
C HIS A 86 -0.91 -9.78 2.35
N ARG A 87 -0.65 -8.75 3.17
CA ARG A 87 -1.63 -7.73 3.55
C ARG A 87 -1.13 -6.35 3.14
N GLY A 88 -2.06 -5.37 3.11
CA GLY A 88 -1.75 -4.00 2.70
C GLY A 88 -1.73 -3.81 1.17
N MET A 89 -1.35 -2.60 0.73
CA MET A 89 -1.45 -2.17 -0.67
C MET A 89 -0.33 -2.68 -1.57
N PHE A 90 0.81 -3.07 -1.00
CA PHE A 90 2.02 -3.35 -1.77
C PHE A 90 2.50 -4.78 -1.60
N SER A 91 3.09 -5.32 -2.68
CA SER A 91 3.88 -6.56 -2.66
C SER A 91 5.12 -6.41 -3.52
N ARG A 92 6.17 -7.17 -3.21
CA ARG A 92 7.36 -7.29 -4.06
C ARG A 92 7.31 -8.62 -4.78
N LEU A 93 7.45 -8.58 -6.11
CA LEU A 93 7.41 -9.81 -6.94
C LEU A 93 8.76 -10.55 -6.98
N GLY A 94 9.86 -9.90 -6.57
CA GLY A 94 11.19 -10.48 -6.63
C GLY A 94 11.75 -10.56 -8.06
N THR A 95 11.32 -9.65 -8.93
CA THR A 95 11.78 -9.58 -10.34
C THR A 95 13.05 -8.75 -10.45
N THR A 96 13.80 -8.96 -11.54
CA THR A 96 15.00 -8.17 -11.84
C THR A 96 14.65 -6.79 -12.40
N PRO A 97 15.56 -5.81 -12.33
CA PRO A 97 15.34 -4.50 -12.95
C PRO A 97 15.10 -4.57 -14.46
N GLU A 98 15.73 -5.52 -15.15
CA GLU A 98 15.54 -5.76 -16.59
C GLU A 98 14.10 -6.21 -16.89
N MET A 99 13.56 -7.14 -16.10
CA MET A 99 12.16 -7.59 -16.25
C MET A 99 11.18 -6.44 -16.02
N VAL A 100 11.45 -5.56 -15.04
CA VAL A 100 10.63 -4.36 -14.79
C VAL A 100 10.68 -3.41 -15.99
N GLU A 101 11.85 -3.26 -16.62
CA GLU A 101 12.01 -2.41 -17.81
C GLU A 101 11.25 -3.00 -19.02
N ASN A 102 11.31 -4.31 -19.24
CA ASN A 102 10.56 -4.99 -20.30
C ASN A 102 9.05 -4.82 -20.10
N LEU A 103 8.55 -4.98 -18.88
CA LEU A 103 7.14 -4.73 -18.56
C LEU A 103 6.71 -3.30 -18.94
N ARG A 104 7.58 -2.33 -18.69
CA ARG A 104 7.30 -0.94 -19.03
C ARG A 104 7.35 -0.67 -20.53
N ALA A 105 8.40 -1.14 -21.20
CA ALA A 105 8.67 -0.86 -22.62
C ALA A 105 7.68 -1.57 -23.55
N ASP A 106 7.43 -2.85 -23.29
CA ASP A 106 6.70 -3.72 -24.22
C ASP A 106 5.21 -3.83 -23.87
N HIS A 107 4.84 -3.62 -22.60
CA HIS A 107 3.49 -3.87 -22.10
C HIS A 107 2.83 -2.67 -21.42
N ALA A 108 3.51 -1.51 -21.33
CA ALA A 108 3.03 -0.31 -20.62
C ALA A 108 2.64 -0.58 -19.15
N ILE A 109 3.23 -1.59 -18.52
CA ILE A 109 3.02 -1.90 -17.10
C ILE A 109 4.09 -1.19 -16.27
N HIS A 110 3.67 -0.20 -15.51
CA HIS A 110 4.57 0.63 -14.71
C HIS A 110 4.74 0.06 -13.29
N MET A 111 5.94 -0.33 -12.98
CA MET A 111 6.36 -0.84 -11.67
C MET A 111 7.62 -0.11 -11.22
N VAL A 112 7.82 0.05 -9.90
CA VAL A 112 9.08 0.60 -9.41
C VAL A 112 10.21 -0.41 -9.56
N ARG A 113 11.42 0.08 -9.81
CA ARG A 113 12.62 -0.70 -10.14
C ARG A 113 12.93 -1.85 -9.18
N HIS A 114 12.50 -1.73 -7.92
CA HIS A 114 12.65 -2.77 -6.89
C HIS A 114 11.51 -3.80 -6.87
N SER A 115 10.80 -3.98 -7.99
CA SER A 115 9.71 -4.94 -8.18
C SER A 115 8.52 -4.78 -7.22
N ARG A 116 8.32 -3.60 -6.66
CA ARG A 116 7.17 -3.31 -5.80
C ARG A 116 5.96 -2.98 -6.65
N MET A 117 4.93 -3.77 -6.50
CA MET A 117 3.62 -3.62 -7.16
C MET A 117 2.61 -3.01 -6.17
N ASN A 118 1.76 -2.12 -6.67
CA ASN A 118 0.59 -1.63 -5.94
C ASN A 118 -0.64 -2.46 -6.35
N VAL A 119 -1.14 -3.27 -5.42
CA VAL A 119 -2.32 -4.11 -5.66
C VAL A 119 -3.60 -3.28 -5.80
N ALA A 120 -3.68 -2.14 -5.11
CA ALA A 120 -4.83 -1.23 -5.24
C ALA A 120 -4.94 -0.56 -6.63
N GLY A 121 -3.90 -0.65 -7.47
CA GLY A 121 -3.95 -0.23 -8.87
C GLY A 121 -4.57 -1.27 -9.82
N LEU A 122 -4.85 -2.47 -9.33
CA LEU A 122 -5.53 -3.52 -10.08
C LEU A 122 -7.05 -3.40 -9.92
N ASN A 123 -7.80 -3.94 -10.86
CA ASN A 123 -9.23 -4.15 -10.72
C ASN A 123 -9.63 -5.48 -11.38
N ALA A 124 -10.82 -5.98 -11.07
CA ALA A 124 -11.29 -7.29 -11.55
C ALA A 124 -11.37 -7.39 -13.08
N GLN A 125 -11.55 -6.26 -13.79
CA GLN A 125 -11.61 -6.24 -15.27
C GLN A 125 -10.20 -6.24 -15.90
N THR A 126 -9.23 -5.61 -15.24
CA THR A 126 -7.86 -5.49 -15.75
C THR A 126 -6.92 -6.55 -15.21
N LEU A 127 -7.30 -7.29 -14.19
CA LEU A 127 -6.42 -8.24 -13.50
C LEU A 127 -5.91 -9.40 -14.37
N PRO A 128 -6.67 -9.96 -15.32
CA PRO A 128 -6.12 -10.96 -16.24
C PRO A 128 -5.06 -10.40 -17.19
N ALA A 129 -5.09 -9.10 -17.48
CA ALA A 129 -4.19 -8.47 -18.44
C ALA A 129 -2.72 -8.36 -18.02
N PRO A 130 -2.35 -8.11 -16.74
CA PRO A 130 -0.95 -8.04 -16.34
C PRO A 130 -0.22 -9.38 -16.27
N ALA A 131 -0.94 -10.48 -16.08
CA ALA A 131 -0.30 -11.77 -15.83
C ALA A 131 0.42 -12.35 -17.07
N PRO A 132 -0.16 -12.38 -18.29
CA PRO A 132 0.59 -12.78 -19.48
C PRO A 132 1.81 -11.89 -19.77
N PRO A 133 1.74 -10.54 -19.76
CA PRO A 133 2.90 -9.67 -19.85
C PRO A 133 4.00 -9.93 -18.82
N MET A 134 3.64 -10.31 -17.59
CA MET A 134 4.62 -10.68 -16.58
C MET A 134 5.42 -11.91 -17.00
N LEU A 135 4.78 -12.90 -17.61
CA LEU A 135 5.48 -14.09 -18.15
C LEU A 135 6.38 -13.74 -19.33
N ASP A 136 5.89 -12.93 -20.28
CA ASP A 136 6.65 -12.49 -21.44
C ASP A 136 7.90 -11.70 -21.02
N ALA A 137 7.81 -10.94 -19.95
CA ALA A 137 8.96 -10.24 -19.34
C ALA A 137 9.91 -11.17 -18.55
N GLY A 138 9.63 -12.48 -18.48
CA GLY A 138 10.47 -13.48 -17.83
C GLY A 138 10.16 -13.71 -16.34
N ILE A 139 9.01 -13.24 -15.85
CA ILE A 139 8.55 -13.49 -14.47
C ILE A 139 7.87 -14.86 -14.44
N SER A 140 8.62 -15.89 -14.11
CA SER A 140 8.16 -17.29 -14.05
C SER A 140 8.40 -17.92 -12.68
#